data_be47a036b0638a7db788b9edd9d2c515
#
_entry.id   be47a036b0638a7db788b9edd9d2c515
#
_cell.length_a   1.000
_cell.length_b   1.000
_cell.length_c   1.000
_cell.angle_alpha   90.00
_cell.angle_beta   90.00
_cell.angle_gamma   90.00
#
_symmetry.space_group_name_H-M   'P 1'
#
loop_
_entity.id
_entity.type
_entity.pdbx_description
1 polymer ?
#
loop_
_entity_poly.entity_id
_entity_poly.type
_entity_poly.pdbx_seq_one_letter_code
_entity_poly.pdbx_strand_id
1 'polypeptide(L)'
;MTGDGIRKPRSRRKRWRALYRRITRSARWARRKLAAAPRSLRIAGLVAVLLVAAALTNLVYQVVRKPTELFVLVGHRLDKEPEETWRQYGSLFRKYATSTITPELLAALAQTESSGNPVTRTYWRWQLALNPFRVYKPASSAVGLFQMTDGAFEESSRYCIRDHAVEDEGCGSLLPYIRALPRHAVELTAIYLDRQVASVLARVPDAKPNAQQKQDLATLIHLCGAGPAAAFVRRGFRTADGERCGDHLAAGYLGKVNTMKREFKRLSAEDRD
;
A
#
# COMPACT_ATOMS: atom_id res chain seq x y z
N MET A 1 22.23 4.20 61.38
CA MET A 1 22.93 3.70 60.20
C MET A 1 22.16 2.50 59.68
N THR A 2 21.24 2.71 58.76
CA THR A 2 20.34 1.71 58.19
C THR A 2 20.91 1.25 56.87
N GLY A 3 21.32 -0.02 56.80
CA GLY A 3 21.88 -0.64 55.61
C GLY A 3 20.80 -0.95 54.57
N ASP A 4 20.85 -0.25 53.48
CA ASP A 4 19.97 -0.42 52.33
C ASP A 4 20.41 -1.65 51.50
N GLY A 5 19.66 -2.73 51.64
CA GLY A 5 19.94 -4.02 50.99
C GLY A 5 19.66 -4.00 49.50
N ILE A 6 20.66 -3.74 48.66
CA ILE A 6 20.60 -3.80 47.20
C ILE A 6 20.21 -5.21 46.74
N ARG A 7 18.96 -5.41 46.36
CA ARG A 7 18.47 -6.66 45.74
C ARG A 7 19.11 -6.88 44.37
N LYS A 8 20.08 -7.83 44.30
CA LYS A 8 20.73 -8.24 43.07
C LYS A 8 19.68 -8.68 42.01
N PRO A 9 19.76 -8.21 40.75
CA PRO A 9 18.82 -8.59 39.69
C PRO A 9 18.91 -10.10 39.43
N ARG A 10 17.78 -10.79 39.53
CA ARG A 10 17.66 -12.23 39.21
C ARG A 10 18.13 -12.46 37.78
N SER A 11 19.14 -13.31 37.56
CA SER A 11 19.74 -13.57 36.24
C SER A 11 18.67 -13.96 35.22
N ARG A 12 18.77 -13.45 33.96
CA ARG A 12 17.87 -13.74 32.81
C ARG A 12 17.55 -15.24 32.70
N ARG A 13 18.54 -16.13 32.93
CA ARG A 13 18.37 -17.59 32.93
C ARG A 13 17.35 -18.10 33.97
N LYS A 14 17.29 -17.52 35.19
CA LYS A 14 16.31 -17.93 36.20
C LYS A 14 14.88 -17.52 35.81
N ARG A 15 14.70 -16.36 35.17
CA ARG A 15 13.39 -15.91 34.65
C ARG A 15 12.88 -16.82 33.53
N TRP A 16 13.73 -17.18 32.57
CA TRP A 16 13.38 -18.11 31.49
C TRP A 16 13.02 -19.50 31.98
N ARG A 17 13.77 -20.06 32.94
CA ARG A 17 13.47 -21.35 33.57
C ARG A 17 12.13 -21.32 34.34
N ALA A 18 11.82 -20.24 35.02
CA ALA A 18 10.54 -20.07 35.71
C ALA A 18 9.37 -19.99 34.76
N LEU A 19 9.53 -19.22 33.67
CA LEU A 19 8.52 -19.12 32.58
C LEU A 19 8.28 -20.48 31.90
N TYR A 20 9.35 -21.18 31.53
CA TYR A 20 9.26 -22.51 30.92
C TYR A 20 8.54 -23.51 31.83
N ARG A 21 8.87 -23.52 33.17
CA ARG A 21 8.15 -24.37 34.12
C ARG A 21 6.68 -24.01 34.27
N ARG A 22 6.31 -22.74 34.18
CA ARG A 22 4.89 -22.31 34.17
C ARG A 22 4.18 -22.83 32.94
N ILE A 23 4.75 -22.63 31.76
CA ILE A 23 4.19 -23.08 30.49
C ILE A 23 4.01 -24.61 30.48
N THR A 24 5.03 -25.37 30.87
CA THR A 24 4.94 -26.83 30.88
C THR A 24 3.97 -27.37 31.93
N ARG A 25 3.78 -26.66 33.04
CA ARG A 25 2.79 -27.02 34.06
C ARG A 25 1.36 -26.74 33.56
N SER A 26 1.15 -25.58 32.94
CA SER A 26 -0.15 -25.24 32.31
C SER A 26 -0.50 -26.20 31.16
N ALA A 27 0.46 -26.56 30.33
CA ALA A 27 0.26 -27.51 29.24
C ALA A 27 -0.09 -28.92 29.77
N ARG A 28 0.56 -29.39 30.85
CA ARG A 28 0.21 -30.67 31.47
C ARG A 28 -1.18 -30.65 32.13
N TRP A 29 -1.53 -29.55 32.79
CA TRP A 29 -2.88 -29.39 33.35
C TRP A 29 -3.96 -29.39 32.25
N ALA A 30 -3.75 -28.62 31.16
CA ALA A 30 -4.65 -28.57 30.01
C ALA A 30 -4.81 -29.97 29.37
N ARG A 31 -3.72 -30.71 29.16
CA ARG A 31 -3.76 -32.08 28.65
C ARG A 31 -4.58 -33.02 29.53
N ARG A 32 -4.42 -32.94 30.87
CA ARG A 32 -5.23 -33.76 31.81
C ARG A 32 -6.72 -33.42 31.74
N LYS A 33 -7.07 -32.12 31.70
CA LYS A 33 -8.48 -31.70 31.56
C LYS A 33 -9.07 -32.13 30.22
N LEU A 34 -8.29 -31.99 29.13
CA LEU A 34 -8.72 -32.44 27.82
C LEU A 34 -8.89 -33.98 27.76
N ALA A 35 -8.01 -34.73 28.41
CA ALA A 35 -8.10 -36.20 28.48
C ALA A 35 -9.35 -36.68 29.25
N ALA A 36 -9.79 -35.92 30.25
CA ALA A 36 -11.02 -36.22 31.04
C ALA A 36 -12.31 -35.70 30.37
N ALA A 37 -12.20 -34.89 29.30
CA ALA A 37 -13.37 -34.31 28.63
C ALA A 37 -14.10 -35.34 27.75
N PRO A 38 -15.42 -35.18 27.54
CA PRO A 38 -16.21 -35.98 26.60
C PRO A 38 -15.60 -35.96 25.18
N ARG A 39 -15.80 -36.99 24.39
CA ARG A 39 -15.26 -37.11 23.03
C ARG A 39 -15.65 -35.91 22.15
N SER A 40 -16.87 -35.41 22.24
CA SER A 40 -17.35 -34.22 21.53
C SER A 40 -16.54 -32.99 21.82
N LEU A 41 -16.19 -32.71 23.09
CA LEU A 41 -15.37 -31.59 23.49
C LEU A 41 -13.90 -31.71 23.01
N ARG A 42 -13.38 -32.94 22.98
CA ARG A 42 -12.03 -33.18 22.42
C ARG A 42 -12.00 -32.93 20.92
N ILE A 43 -13.01 -33.40 20.18
CA ILE A 43 -13.11 -33.14 18.73
C ILE A 43 -13.28 -31.64 18.48
N ALA A 44 -14.18 -30.98 19.18
CA ALA A 44 -14.37 -29.53 19.07
C ALA A 44 -13.06 -28.73 19.35
N GLY A 45 -12.34 -29.13 20.42
CA GLY A 45 -11.05 -28.54 20.75
C GLY A 45 -9.99 -28.78 19.69
N LEU A 46 -9.90 -29.97 19.11
CA LEU A 46 -9.00 -30.27 18.01
C LEU A 46 -9.32 -29.44 16.77
N VAL A 47 -10.60 -29.38 16.39
CA VAL A 47 -11.05 -28.55 15.25
C VAL A 47 -10.72 -27.09 15.47
N ALA A 48 -10.97 -26.56 16.67
CA ALA A 48 -10.61 -25.17 17.00
C ALA A 48 -9.09 -24.91 16.86
N VAL A 49 -8.24 -25.82 17.36
CA VAL A 49 -6.78 -25.71 17.22
C VAL A 49 -6.37 -25.76 15.75
N LEU A 50 -6.95 -26.66 14.94
CA LEU A 50 -6.65 -26.74 13.51
C LEU A 50 -7.07 -25.48 12.76
N LEU A 51 -8.24 -24.91 13.08
CA LEU A 51 -8.71 -23.66 12.49
C LEU A 51 -7.79 -22.48 12.85
N VAL A 52 -7.36 -22.38 14.11
CA VAL A 52 -6.41 -21.36 14.54
C VAL A 52 -5.05 -21.55 13.85
N ALA A 53 -4.54 -22.76 13.77
CA ALA A 53 -3.31 -23.07 13.07
C ALA A 53 -3.40 -22.71 11.58
N ALA A 54 -4.49 -23.05 10.91
CA ALA A 54 -4.73 -22.69 9.51
C ALA A 54 -4.80 -21.17 9.32
N ALA A 55 -5.50 -20.45 10.21
CA ALA A 55 -5.59 -18.99 10.17
C ALA A 55 -4.21 -18.31 10.35
N LEU A 56 -3.41 -18.79 11.31
CA LEU A 56 -2.06 -18.30 11.54
C LEU A 56 -1.13 -18.57 10.35
N THR A 57 -1.20 -19.77 9.78
CA THR A 57 -0.43 -20.15 8.59
C THR A 57 -0.80 -19.25 7.40
N ASN A 58 -2.11 -19.02 7.18
CA ASN A 58 -2.57 -18.09 6.16
C ASN A 58 -2.07 -16.67 6.41
N LEU A 59 -2.16 -16.16 7.64
CA LEU A 59 -1.67 -14.85 8.00
C LEU A 59 -0.16 -14.70 7.69
N VAL A 60 0.65 -15.67 8.12
CA VAL A 60 2.10 -15.67 7.85
C VAL A 60 2.36 -15.67 6.35
N TYR A 61 1.66 -16.51 5.58
CA TYR A 61 1.77 -16.55 4.13
C TYR A 61 1.45 -15.20 3.48
N GLN A 62 0.36 -14.54 3.88
CA GLN A 62 -0.03 -13.23 3.35
C GLN A 62 0.97 -12.14 3.73
N VAL A 63 1.48 -12.14 4.96
CA VAL A 63 2.49 -11.18 5.43
C VAL A 63 3.81 -11.34 4.67
N VAL A 64 4.24 -12.58 4.40
CA VAL A 64 5.45 -12.82 3.60
C VAL A 64 5.28 -12.26 2.18
N ARG A 65 4.09 -12.42 1.58
CA ARG A 65 3.80 -11.87 0.25
C ARG A 65 3.58 -10.35 0.24
N LYS A 66 3.08 -9.79 1.35
CA LYS A 66 2.72 -8.38 1.48
C LYS A 66 3.07 -7.88 2.89
N PRO A 67 4.34 -7.48 3.13
CA PRO A 67 4.83 -7.13 4.47
C PRO A 67 4.06 -5.98 5.14
N THR A 68 3.41 -5.11 4.37
CA THR A 68 2.56 -4.03 4.91
C THR A 68 1.39 -4.54 5.75
N GLU A 69 1.00 -5.80 5.63
CA GLU A 69 -0.06 -6.41 6.46
C GLU A 69 0.32 -6.51 7.96
N LEU A 70 1.61 -6.40 8.31
CA LEU A 70 2.05 -6.29 9.72
C LEU A 70 1.53 -5.03 10.42
N PHE A 71 1.26 -3.96 9.67
CA PHE A 71 0.81 -2.68 10.22
C PHE A 71 -0.70 -2.61 10.50
N VAL A 72 -1.38 -3.76 10.61
CA VAL A 72 -2.83 -3.86 10.85
C VAL A 72 -3.32 -3.04 12.05
N LEU A 73 -2.54 -2.96 13.12
CA LEU A 73 -2.93 -2.32 14.37
C LEU A 73 -2.54 -0.84 14.46
N VAL A 74 -1.61 -0.38 13.64
CA VAL A 74 -1.03 0.97 13.77
C VAL A 74 -1.12 1.79 12.48
N GLY A 75 -1.55 1.17 11.37
CA GLY A 75 -1.52 1.80 10.05
C GLY A 75 -2.21 3.17 10.00
N HIS A 76 -3.42 3.29 10.50
CA HIS A 76 -4.19 4.55 10.50
C HIS A 76 -3.57 5.69 11.33
N ARG A 77 -2.65 5.40 12.25
CA ARG A 77 -1.94 6.44 13.02
C ARG A 77 -0.87 7.16 12.21
N LEU A 78 -0.61 6.69 11.00
CA LEU A 78 0.36 7.25 10.08
C LEU A 78 -0.32 8.05 8.94
N ASP A 79 -1.64 8.19 9.00
CA ASP A 79 -2.39 9.07 8.10
C ASP A 79 -2.03 10.52 8.39
N LYS A 80 -1.90 11.32 7.36
CA LYS A 80 -1.40 12.71 7.40
C LYS A 80 -2.39 13.66 6.77
N GLU A 81 -2.39 14.88 7.27
CA GLU A 81 -3.01 16.01 6.58
C GLU A 81 -2.18 16.44 5.37
N PRO A 82 -2.76 17.15 4.38
CA PRO A 82 -2.06 17.57 3.16
C PRO A 82 -0.76 18.33 3.43
N GLU A 83 -0.73 19.24 4.41
CA GLU A 83 0.46 20.02 4.78
C GLU A 83 1.58 19.11 5.27
N GLU A 84 1.24 18.09 6.08
CA GLU A 84 2.23 17.15 6.58
C GLU A 84 2.75 16.22 5.48
N THR A 85 1.87 15.78 4.57
CA THR A 85 2.24 15.00 3.39
C THR A 85 3.21 15.79 2.51
N TRP A 86 2.93 17.07 2.26
CA TRP A 86 3.81 17.94 1.48
C TRP A 86 5.15 18.17 2.17
N ARG A 87 5.14 18.53 3.46
CA ARG A 87 6.36 18.73 4.25
C ARG A 87 7.27 17.51 4.24
N GLN A 88 6.68 16.31 4.32
CA GLN A 88 7.45 15.06 4.40
C GLN A 88 7.92 14.57 3.04
N TYR A 89 7.13 14.70 1.98
CA TYR A 89 7.40 14.06 0.69
C TYR A 89 7.54 15.05 -0.47
N GLY A 90 7.34 16.34 -0.28
CA GLY A 90 7.38 17.35 -1.32
C GLY A 90 8.72 17.37 -2.10
N SER A 91 9.85 17.16 -1.43
CA SER A 91 11.15 17.02 -2.07
C SER A 91 11.23 15.80 -3.00
N LEU A 92 10.61 14.67 -2.62
CA LEU A 92 10.53 13.47 -3.47
C LEU A 92 9.60 13.70 -4.66
N PHE A 93 8.45 14.34 -4.45
CA PHE A 93 7.54 14.68 -5.53
C PHE A 93 8.21 15.60 -6.56
N ARG A 94 8.93 16.63 -6.11
CA ARG A 94 9.71 17.48 -7.02
C ARG A 94 10.82 16.72 -7.75
N LYS A 95 11.54 15.86 -7.04
CA LYS A 95 12.65 15.09 -7.61
C LYS A 95 12.22 14.15 -8.73
N TYR A 96 11.08 13.49 -8.56
CA TYR A 96 10.62 12.44 -9.48
C TYR A 96 9.44 12.90 -10.38
N ALA A 97 9.13 14.20 -10.38
CA ALA A 97 8.21 14.76 -11.34
C ALA A 97 8.74 14.62 -12.78
N THR A 98 7.82 14.55 -13.75
CA THR A 98 8.13 14.62 -15.18
C THR A 98 7.40 15.80 -15.82
N SER A 99 7.60 16.04 -17.12
CA SER A 99 6.86 17.07 -17.84
C SER A 99 5.33 16.87 -17.81
N THR A 100 4.87 15.65 -17.61
CA THR A 100 3.44 15.30 -17.55
C THR A 100 2.96 15.15 -16.11
N ILE A 101 3.75 14.49 -15.28
CA ILE A 101 3.40 14.12 -13.90
C ILE A 101 4.04 15.13 -12.95
N THR A 102 3.27 16.16 -12.60
CA THR A 102 3.77 17.26 -11.74
C THR A 102 3.87 16.84 -10.27
N PRO A 103 4.66 17.57 -9.44
CA PRO A 103 4.76 17.30 -8.00
C PRO A 103 3.41 17.35 -7.28
N GLU A 104 2.55 18.30 -7.67
CA GLU A 104 1.23 18.48 -7.08
C GLU A 104 0.28 17.35 -7.45
N LEU A 105 0.41 16.77 -8.65
CA LEU A 105 -0.36 15.58 -9.05
C LEU A 105 0.07 14.37 -8.23
N LEU A 106 1.38 14.15 -8.05
CA LEU A 106 1.88 13.07 -7.22
C LEU A 106 1.41 13.21 -5.77
N ALA A 107 1.50 14.41 -5.20
CA ALA A 107 1.02 14.69 -3.85
C ALA A 107 -0.49 14.45 -3.71
N ALA A 108 -1.29 14.89 -4.70
CA ALA A 108 -2.74 14.70 -4.73
C ALA A 108 -3.14 13.23 -4.80
N LEU A 109 -2.44 12.43 -5.61
CA LEU A 109 -2.66 10.98 -5.67
C LEU A 109 -2.27 10.31 -4.36
N ALA A 110 -1.10 10.60 -3.79
CA ALA A 110 -0.66 10.07 -2.51
C ALA A 110 -1.66 10.38 -1.38
N GLN A 111 -2.18 11.60 -1.34
CA GLN A 111 -3.17 12.01 -0.34
C GLN A 111 -4.52 11.32 -0.57
N THR A 112 -4.96 11.18 -1.82
CA THR A 112 -6.24 10.57 -2.15
C THR A 112 -6.26 9.06 -1.89
N GLU A 113 -5.15 8.36 -2.16
CA GLU A 113 -5.03 6.90 -2.05
C GLU A 113 -4.75 6.41 -0.63
N SER A 114 -3.98 7.16 0.13
CA SER A 114 -3.44 6.68 1.39
C SER A 114 -3.41 7.70 2.52
N SER A 115 -3.94 8.91 2.33
CA SER A 115 -3.75 10.03 3.27
C SER A 115 -2.25 10.24 3.61
N GLY A 116 -1.38 10.15 2.61
CA GLY A 116 0.07 10.29 2.80
C GLY A 116 0.74 9.15 3.60
N ASN A 117 0.06 8.04 3.82
CA ASN A 117 0.53 6.93 4.64
C ASN A 117 1.21 5.84 3.78
N PRO A 118 2.54 5.60 3.96
CA PRO A 118 3.28 4.67 3.11
C PRO A 118 3.01 3.19 3.39
N VAL A 119 2.33 2.87 4.49
CA VAL A 119 2.00 1.49 4.88
C VAL A 119 0.51 1.20 4.79
N THR A 120 -0.25 2.07 4.14
CA THR A 120 -1.68 1.84 3.87
C THR A 120 -1.88 0.52 3.15
N ARG A 121 -2.87 -0.20 3.60
CA ARG A 121 -3.21 -1.53 3.11
C ARG A 121 -4.67 -1.60 2.69
N THR A 122 -4.98 -2.56 1.82
CA THR A 122 -6.36 -2.85 1.44
C THR A 122 -7.06 -3.66 2.52
N TYR A 123 -8.41 -3.61 2.55
CA TYR A 123 -9.19 -4.49 3.42
C TYR A 123 -9.00 -5.96 3.04
N TRP A 124 -9.30 -6.87 3.97
CA TRP A 124 -9.31 -8.30 3.70
C TRP A 124 -10.71 -8.76 3.32
N ARG A 125 -10.79 -9.69 2.39
CA ARG A 125 -12.06 -10.24 1.92
C ARG A 125 -12.07 -11.76 1.93
N TRP A 126 -13.25 -12.31 2.15
CA TRP A 126 -13.55 -13.71 1.95
C TRP A 126 -13.85 -13.99 0.49
N GLN A 127 -13.37 -15.12 0.00
CA GLN A 127 -13.61 -15.57 -1.37
C GLN A 127 -13.69 -17.10 -1.37
N LEU A 128 -14.72 -17.67 -2.02
CA LEU A 128 -14.77 -19.10 -2.24
C LEU A 128 -13.65 -19.49 -3.21
N ALA A 129 -12.73 -20.36 -2.75
CA ALA A 129 -11.59 -20.80 -3.54
C ALA A 129 -11.16 -22.20 -3.09
N LEU A 130 -10.71 -23.04 -4.03
CA LEU A 130 -10.14 -24.35 -3.74
C LEU A 130 -8.80 -24.26 -3.00
N ASN A 131 -8.03 -23.19 -3.26
CA ASN A 131 -6.78 -22.93 -2.56
C ASN A 131 -7.07 -22.25 -1.22
N PRO A 132 -6.72 -22.86 -0.07
CA PRO A 132 -7.03 -22.34 1.26
C PRO A 132 -6.40 -20.96 1.53
N PHE A 133 -5.24 -20.65 0.94
CA PHE A 133 -4.59 -19.34 1.06
C PHE A 133 -5.29 -18.21 0.25
N ARG A 134 -6.28 -18.54 -0.56
CA ARG A 134 -7.09 -17.59 -1.30
C ARG A 134 -8.46 -17.35 -0.67
N VAL A 135 -8.85 -18.15 0.32
CA VAL A 135 -10.16 -18.05 0.98
C VAL A 135 -10.30 -16.74 1.76
N TYR A 136 -9.25 -16.33 2.45
CA TYR A 136 -9.21 -15.06 3.20
C TYR A 136 -7.88 -14.35 2.93
N LYS A 137 -7.92 -13.25 2.20
CA LYS A 137 -6.73 -12.53 1.73
C LYS A 137 -7.02 -11.04 1.54
N PRO A 138 -5.98 -10.19 1.43
CA PRO A 138 -6.13 -8.80 1.00
C PRO A 138 -6.92 -8.69 -0.31
N ALA A 139 -7.79 -7.69 -0.41
CA ALA A 139 -8.68 -7.50 -1.55
C ALA A 139 -7.93 -7.23 -2.86
N SER A 140 -6.76 -6.58 -2.77
CA SER A 140 -5.89 -6.32 -3.92
C SER A 140 -4.42 -6.46 -3.53
N SER A 141 -3.54 -6.48 -4.55
CA SER A 141 -2.08 -6.42 -4.37
C SER A 141 -1.56 -5.00 -4.11
N ALA A 142 -2.45 -4.00 -4.07
CA ALA A 142 -2.10 -2.60 -3.88
C ALA A 142 -1.35 -2.36 -2.56
N VAL A 143 -0.26 -1.57 -2.61
CA VAL A 143 0.64 -1.32 -1.47
C VAL A 143 1.06 0.14 -1.44
N GLY A 144 1.13 0.68 -0.21
CA GLY A 144 1.88 1.88 0.10
C GLY A 144 1.21 3.18 -0.31
N LEU A 145 2.04 4.19 -0.46
CA LEU A 145 1.65 5.60 -0.61
C LEU A 145 0.67 5.85 -1.78
N PHE A 146 0.82 5.13 -2.89
CA PHE A 146 -0.02 5.24 -4.09
C PHE A 146 -0.87 4.00 -4.36
N GLN A 147 -1.00 3.09 -3.41
CA GLN A 147 -1.71 1.82 -3.62
C GLN A 147 -1.30 1.11 -4.93
N MET A 148 0.02 1.07 -5.19
CA MET A 148 0.58 0.49 -6.40
C MET A 148 0.36 -1.03 -6.45
N THR A 149 -0.22 -1.52 -7.54
CA THR A 149 -0.47 -2.96 -7.79
C THR A 149 0.78 -3.70 -8.26
N ASP A 150 0.75 -5.05 -8.23
CA ASP A 150 1.86 -5.88 -8.72
C ASP A 150 2.18 -5.60 -10.19
N GLY A 151 1.15 -5.47 -11.05
CA GLY A 151 1.35 -5.21 -12.48
C GLY A 151 2.00 -3.85 -12.75
N ALA A 152 1.53 -2.79 -12.09
CA ALA A 152 2.15 -1.46 -12.21
C ALA A 152 3.60 -1.46 -11.71
N PHE A 153 3.89 -2.18 -10.63
CA PHE A 153 5.23 -2.33 -10.11
C PHE A 153 6.17 -3.06 -11.08
N GLU A 154 5.74 -4.18 -11.64
CA GLU A 154 6.53 -4.98 -12.58
C GLU A 154 6.84 -4.18 -13.85
N GLU A 155 5.85 -3.44 -14.36
CA GLU A 155 6.01 -2.61 -15.55
C GLU A 155 6.98 -1.45 -15.31
N SER A 156 6.86 -0.74 -14.17
CA SER A 156 7.66 0.45 -13.88
C SER A 156 9.07 0.16 -13.39
N SER A 157 9.31 -1.00 -12.77
CA SER A 157 10.59 -1.34 -12.12
C SER A 157 11.79 -1.50 -13.05
N ARG A 158 11.56 -1.49 -14.36
CA ARG A 158 12.60 -1.56 -15.42
C ARG A 158 13.17 -0.19 -15.78
N TYR A 159 12.56 0.89 -15.31
CA TYR A 159 12.85 2.26 -15.67
C TYR A 159 13.28 3.08 -14.46
N CYS A 160 13.86 4.24 -14.70
CA CYS A 160 14.20 5.22 -13.67
C CYS A 160 13.93 6.65 -14.17
N ILE A 161 13.93 7.61 -13.25
CA ILE A 161 13.81 9.03 -13.59
C ILE A 161 15.15 9.72 -13.38
N ARG A 162 15.66 10.36 -14.45
CA ARG A 162 16.81 11.26 -14.44
C ARG A 162 16.41 12.57 -15.10
N ASP A 163 16.79 13.67 -14.48
CA ASP A 163 16.53 15.02 -15.00
C ASP A 163 15.09 15.21 -15.48
N HIS A 164 14.11 14.68 -14.71
CA HIS A 164 12.68 14.74 -15.00
C HIS A 164 12.23 13.98 -16.26
N ALA A 165 13.06 13.10 -16.80
CA ALA A 165 12.73 12.21 -17.91
C ALA A 165 12.76 10.74 -17.47
N VAL A 166 11.86 9.94 -18.05
CA VAL A 166 11.85 8.48 -17.85
C VAL A 166 12.85 7.84 -18.80
N GLU A 167 13.78 7.07 -18.26
CA GLU A 167 14.82 6.36 -18.98
C GLU A 167 14.70 4.84 -18.77
N ASP A 168 15.20 4.06 -19.73
CA ASP A 168 15.26 2.60 -19.68
C ASP A 168 16.70 2.07 -19.60
N GLU A 169 17.71 2.91 -19.91
CA GLU A 169 19.12 2.55 -19.83
C GLU A 169 19.75 3.05 -18.52
N GLY A 170 20.70 2.27 -18.01
CA GLY A 170 21.51 2.66 -16.86
C GLY A 170 20.73 2.74 -15.53
N CYS A 171 19.54 2.17 -15.46
CA CYS A 171 18.68 2.17 -14.27
C CYS A 171 19.08 1.13 -13.22
N GLY A 172 20.28 0.55 -13.32
CA GLY A 172 20.77 -0.45 -12.38
C GLY A 172 20.93 0.11 -10.97
N SER A 173 20.12 -0.37 -10.04
CA SER A 173 20.32 -0.19 -8.60
C SER A 173 20.86 -1.49 -8.00
N LEU A 174 21.84 -1.37 -7.08
CA LEU A 174 22.34 -2.51 -6.28
C LEU A 174 21.25 -3.11 -5.38
N LEU A 175 20.18 -2.37 -5.12
CA LEU A 175 19.05 -2.81 -4.31
C LEU A 175 17.77 -2.84 -5.15
N PRO A 176 16.94 -3.88 -5.00
CA PRO A 176 15.65 -3.97 -5.68
C PRO A 176 14.72 -2.84 -5.24
N TYR A 177 13.85 -2.40 -6.13
CA TYR A 177 12.77 -1.48 -5.78
C TYR A 177 11.84 -2.12 -4.74
N ILE A 178 11.40 -1.29 -3.78
CA ILE A 178 10.43 -1.67 -2.74
C ILE A 178 9.32 -0.63 -2.74
N ARG A 179 8.14 -0.98 -3.24
CA ARG A 179 7.00 -0.04 -3.40
C ARG A 179 6.39 0.48 -2.09
N ALA A 180 6.74 -0.12 -0.94
CA ALA A 180 6.37 0.42 0.38
C ALA A 180 7.31 1.55 0.85
N LEU A 181 8.49 1.72 0.24
CA LEU A 181 9.38 2.84 0.55
C LEU A 181 8.94 4.09 -0.23
N PRO A 182 8.68 5.22 0.44
CA PRO A 182 8.15 6.42 -0.20
C PRO A 182 8.94 6.88 -1.43
N ARG A 183 10.28 6.88 -1.35
CA ARG A 183 11.16 7.24 -2.47
C ARG A 183 10.88 6.38 -3.71
N HIS A 184 10.83 5.06 -3.54
CA HIS A 184 10.59 4.13 -4.65
C HIS A 184 9.13 4.21 -5.13
N ALA A 185 8.16 4.37 -4.22
CA ALA A 185 6.77 4.51 -4.56
C ALA A 185 6.50 5.75 -5.43
N VAL A 186 7.11 6.90 -5.09
CA VAL A 186 6.99 8.14 -5.85
C VAL A 186 7.58 7.97 -7.25
N GLU A 187 8.82 7.49 -7.34
CA GLU A 187 9.52 7.29 -8.62
C GLU A 187 8.76 6.33 -9.54
N LEU A 188 8.42 5.14 -9.03
CA LEU A 188 7.72 4.12 -9.82
C LEU A 188 6.32 4.57 -10.27
N THR A 189 5.59 5.33 -9.43
CA THR A 189 4.27 5.86 -9.82
C THR A 189 4.41 6.90 -10.92
N ALA A 190 5.38 7.81 -10.81
CA ALA A 190 5.64 8.80 -11.85
C ALA A 190 6.02 8.13 -13.18
N ILE A 191 6.92 7.13 -13.16
CA ILE A 191 7.31 6.33 -14.32
C ILE A 191 6.10 5.66 -14.95
N TYR A 192 5.31 4.94 -14.15
CA TYR A 192 4.15 4.21 -14.63
C TYR A 192 3.16 5.13 -15.33
N LEU A 193 2.79 6.23 -14.68
CA LEU A 193 1.79 7.15 -15.21
C LEU A 193 2.29 7.90 -16.46
N ASP A 194 3.54 8.37 -16.46
CA ASP A 194 4.13 9.07 -17.60
C ASP A 194 4.13 8.19 -18.86
N ARG A 195 4.62 6.96 -18.73
CA ARG A 195 4.65 5.97 -19.82
C ARG A 195 3.27 5.58 -20.30
N GLN A 196 2.34 5.34 -19.38
CA GLN A 196 0.98 4.96 -19.73
C GLN A 196 0.24 6.11 -20.42
N VAL A 197 0.42 7.35 -19.99
CA VAL A 197 -0.11 8.53 -20.70
C VAL A 197 0.43 8.59 -22.13
N ALA A 198 1.75 8.48 -22.31
CA ALA A 198 2.38 8.47 -23.62
C ALA A 198 1.83 7.32 -24.50
N SER A 199 1.73 6.10 -23.95
CA SER A 199 1.20 4.93 -24.64
C SER A 199 -0.26 5.09 -25.05
N VAL A 200 -1.11 5.65 -24.20
CA VAL A 200 -2.53 5.87 -24.52
C VAL A 200 -2.67 6.93 -25.62
N LEU A 201 -1.92 8.04 -25.53
CA LEU A 201 -1.96 9.11 -26.53
C LEU A 201 -1.42 8.65 -27.90
N ALA A 202 -0.40 7.81 -27.92
CA ALA A 202 0.14 7.24 -29.17
C ALA A 202 -0.90 6.41 -29.95
N ARG A 203 -1.92 5.86 -29.25
CA ARG A 203 -3.04 5.11 -29.89
C ARG A 203 -4.15 6.01 -30.41
N VAL A 204 -4.09 7.31 -30.12
CA VAL A 204 -5.09 8.31 -30.56
C VAL A 204 -4.32 9.53 -31.08
N PRO A 205 -3.65 9.43 -32.23
CA PRO A 205 -2.69 10.44 -32.70
C PRO A 205 -3.32 11.81 -32.97
N ASP A 206 -4.62 11.86 -33.26
CA ASP A 206 -5.35 13.12 -33.49
C ASP A 206 -5.67 13.88 -32.21
N ALA A 207 -5.49 13.23 -31.03
CA ALA A 207 -5.71 13.87 -29.74
C ALA A 207 -4.58 14.86 -29.44
N LYS A 208 -4.94 16.14 -29.21
CA LYS A 208 -4.00 17.21 -28.83
C LYS A 208 -4.31 17.71 -27.40
N PRO A 209 -4.00 16.92 -26.35
CA PRO A 209 -4.34 17.30 -25.00
C PRO A 209 -3.47 18.47 -24.50
N ASN A 210 -4.11 19.37 -23.75
CA ASN A 210 -3.38 20.33 -22.92
C ASN A 210 -2.78 19.66 -21.68
N ALA A 211 -2.00 20.40 -20.90
CA ALA A 211 -1.31 19.88 -19.71
C ALA A 211 -2.31 19.32 -18.68
N GLN A 212 -3.43 19.98 -18.44
CA GLN A 212 -4.46 19.53 -17.51
C GLN A 212 -5.10 18.20 -17.98
N GLN A 213 -5.42 18.08 -19.27
CA GLN A 213 -6.00 16.87 -19.85
C GLN A 213 -5.05 15.68 -19.78
N LYS A 214 -3.71 15.88 -19.91
CA LYS A 214 -2.73 14.83 -19.69
C LYS A 214 -2.72 14.36 -18.24
N GLN A 215 -2.83 15.26 -17.28
CA GLN A 215 -2.88 14.93 -15.85
C GLN A 215 -4.20 14.26 -15.46
N ASP A 216 -5.32 14.67 -16.05
CA ASP A 216 -6.62 14.01 -15.89
C ASP A 216 -6.58 12.58 -16.44
N LEU A 217 -5.93 12.40 -17.60
CA LEU A 217 -5.68 11.07 -18.18
C LEU A 217 -4.81 10.22 -17.23
N ALA A 218 -3.72 10.76 -16.69
CA ALA A 218 -2.88 10.06 -15.71
C ALA A 218 -3.69 9.63 -14.48
N THR A 219 -4.55 10.52 -13.97
CA THR A 219 -5.44 10.23 -12.84
C THR A 219 -6.40 9.07 -13.15
N LEU A 220 -7.00 9.04 -14.34
CA LEU A 220 -7.89 7.96 -14.76
C LEU A 220 -7.13 6.65 -15.05
N ILE A 221 -5.91 6.73 -15.57
CA ILE A 221 -5.04 5.55 -15.72
C ILE A 221 -4.74 4.95 -14.35
N HIS A 222 -4.46 5.78 -13.36
CA HIS A 222 -4.22 5.32 -11.99
C HIS A 222 -5.42 4.56 -11.42
N LEU A 223 -6.62 5.10 -11.59
CA LEU A 223 -7.85 4.50 -11.07
C LEU A 223 -8.31 3.27 -11.85
N CYS A 224 -8.33 3.37 -13.18
CA CYS A 224 -9.02 2.44 -14.08
C CYS A 224 -8.09 1.59 -14.93
N GLY A 225 -6.81 1.95 -15.00
CA GLY A 225 -5.87 1.42 -15.98
C GLY A 225 -6.00 2.07 -17.37
N ALA A 226 -5.04 1.75 -18.24
CA ALA A 226 -4.91 2.38 -19.57
C ALA A 226 -6.07 2.08 -20.53
N GLY A 227 -6.72 0.91 -20.42
CA GLY A 227 -7.82 0.52 -21.31
C GLY A 227 -9.03 1.48 -21.23
N PRO A 228 -9.70 1.59 -20.08
CA PRO A 228 -10.79 2.55 -19.85
C PRO A 228 -10.35 4.00 -20.06
N ALA A 229 -9.15 4.38 -19.67
CA ALA A 229 -8.61 5.73 -19.85
C ALA A 229 -8.47 6.11 -21.35
N ALA A 230 -8.19 5.15 -22.24
CA ALA A 230 -8.20 5.41 -23.67
C ALA A 230 -9.59 5.80 -24.22
N ALA A 231 -10.66 5.30 -23.61
CA ALA A 231 -12.01 5.73 -23.96
C ALA A 231 -12.29 7.19 -23.56
N PHE A 232 -11.75 7.65 -22.45
CA PHE A 232 -11.79 9.06 -22.03
C PHE A 232 -11.13 9.98 -23.09
N VAL A 233 -9.96 9.60 -23.62
CA VAL A 233 -9.32 10.37 -24.70
C VAL A 233 -10.19 10.42 -25.94
N ARG A 234 -10.75 9.28 -26.40
CA ARG A 234 -11.63 9.22 -27.58
C ARG A 234 -12.91 10.05 -27.43
N ARG A 235 -13.36 10.29 -26.21
CA ARG A 235 -14.51 11.18 -25.89
C ARG A 235 -14.10 12.66 -25.74
N GLY A 236 -12.92 13.05 -26.20
CA GLY A 236 -12.43 14.43 -26.09
C GLY A 236 -12.15 14.83 -24.63
N PHE A 237 -11.58 13.93 -23.85
CA PHE A 237 -11.23 14.11 -22.44
C PHE A 237 -12.47 14.38 -21.55
N ARG A 238 -13.53 13.58 -21.76
CA ARG A 238 -14.75 13.62 -20.94
C ARG A 238 -15.03 12.24 -20.36
N THR A 239 -15.42 12.22 -19.10
CA THR A 239 -15.97 11.01 -18.47
C THR A 239 -17.37 10.76 -18.98
N ALA A 240 -17.79 9.50 -19.12
CA ALA A 240 -19.18 9.19 -19.39
C ALA A 240 -20.02 9.31 -18.10
N ASP A 241 -21.31 9.57 -18.27
CA ASP A 241 -22.24 9.61 -17.14
C ASP A 241 -22.30 8.26 -16.44
N GLY A 242 -22.13 8.27 -15.13
CA GLY A 242 -22.14 7.05 -14.31
C GLY A 242 -20.94 6.12 -14.52
N GLU A 243 -19.91 6.52 -15.27
CA GLU A 243 -18.69 5.70 -15.50
C GLU A 243 -18.02 5.33 -14.17
N ARG A 244 -17.79 4.02 -13.98
CA ARG A 244 -17.21 3.49 -12.74
C ARG A 244 -15.95 2.69 -13.01
N CYS A 245 -15.01 2.79 -12.06
CA CYS A 245 -13.84 1.95 -11.99
C CYS A 245 -13.83 1.29 -10.59
N GLY A 246 -14.16 0.01 -10.54
CA GLY A 246 -14.45 -0.66 -9.29
C GLY A 246 -15.60 0.03 -8.53
N ASP A 247 -15.36 0.39 -7.30
CA ASP A 247 -16.36 1.06 -6.43
C ASP A 247 -16.44 2.57 -6.62
N HIS A 248 -15.54 3.16 -7.44
CA HIS A 248 -15.43 4.61 -7.61
C HIS A 248 -16.15 5.09 -8.88
N LEU A 249 -16.84 6.23 -8.78
CA LEU A 249 -17.27 7.01 -9.93
C LEU A 249 -16.08 7.77 -10.51
N ALA A 250 -15.77 7.58 -11.80
CA ALA A 250 -14.60 8.16 -12.46
C ALA A 250 -14.57 9.70 -12.37
N ALA A 251 -15.71 10.36 -12.63
CA ALA A 251 -15.82 11.81 -12.51
C ALA A 251 -15.59 12.31 -11.07
N GLY A 252 -16.14 11.61 -10.06
CA GLY A 252 -15.99 11.95 -8.66
C GLY A 252 -14.54 11.81 -8.18
N TYR A 253 -13.87 10.74 -8.57
CA TYR A 253 -12.45 10.53 -8.25
C TYR A 253 -11.57 11.60 -8.90
N LEU A 254 -11.77 11.89 -10.18
CA LEU A 254 -11.06 12.93 -10.90
C LEU A 254 -11.25 14.31 -10.24
N GLY A 255 -12.49 14.64 -9.85
CA GLY A 255 -12.80 15.85 -9.12
C GLY A 255 -12.05 15.94 -7.77
N LYS A 256 -12.00 14.84 -7.01
CA LYS A 256 -11.29 14.77 -5.74
C LYS A 256 -9.79 15.00 -5.91
N VAL A 257 -9.15 14.31 -6.87
CA VAL A 257 -7.70 14.48 -7.14
C VAL A 257 -7.41 15.90 -7.62
N ASN A 258 -8.24 16.49 -8.49
CA ASN A 258 -8.05 17.87 -8.94
C ASN A 258 -8.24 18.90 -7.82
N THR A 259 -9.10 18.64 -6.84
CA THR A 259 -9.22 19.49 -5.65
C THR A 259 -7.96 19.40 -4.79
N MET A 260 -7.46 18.20 -4.51
CA MET A 260 -6.20 18.00 -3.80
C MET A 260 -5.00 18.62 -4.54
N LYS A 261 -4.96 18.52 -5.86
CA LYS A 261 -3.91 19.14 -6.67
C LYS A 261 -3.87 20.66 -6.52
N ARG A 262 -5.03 21.33 -6.45
CA ARG A 262 -5.09 22.79 -6.17
C ARG A 262 -4.55 23.12 -4.78
N GLU A 263 -4.88 22.31 -3.79
CA GLU A 263 -4.36 22.46 -2.43
C GLU A 263 -2.85 22.32 -2.38
N PHE A 264 -2.30 21.29 -3.00
CA PHE A 264 -0.85 21.12 -3.07
C PHE A 264 -0.14 22.19 -3.90
N LYS A 265 -0.80 22.78 -4.88
CA LYS A 265 -0.27 23.94 -5.61
C LYS A 265 -0.15 25.15 -4.70
N ARG A 266 -1.13 25.38 -3.80
CA ARG A 266 -1.06 26.44 -2.77
C ARG A 266 0.13 26.19 -1.82
N LEU A 267 0.22 24.98 -1.24
CA LEU A 267 1.32 24.59 -0.34
C LEU A 267 2.69 24.68 -1.01
N SER A 268 2.79 24.31 -2.28
CA SER A 268 4.02 24.44 -3.06
C SER A 268 4.45 25.90 -3.30
N ALA A 269 3.52 26.83 -3.36
CA ALA A 269 3.84 28.25 -3.48
C ALA A 269 4.36 28.82 -2.14
N GLU A 270 3.69 28.48 -1.03
CA GLU A 270 4.08 28.89 0.33
C GLU A 270 5.47 28.36 0.75
N ASP A 271 5.91 27.22 0.22
CA ASP A 271 7.22 26.62 0.51
C ASP A 271 8.38 27.31 -0.25
N ARG A 272 8.06 28.25 -1.16
CA ARG A 272 9.05 29.00 -1.97
C ARG A 272 9.29 30.42 -1.51
N ASP A 273 8.38 30.94 -0.70
CA ASP A 273 8.45 32.26 -0.09
C ASP A 273 9.13 32.20 1.27
#